data_3c6ce5e11d8a73e4ccf34eb8dd92f877
#
_entry.id   3c6ce5e11d8a73e4ccf34eb8dd92f877
#
_cell.length_a   1.000
_cell.length_b   1.000
_cell.length_c   1.000
_cell.angle_alpha   90.00
_cell.angle_beta   90.00
_cell.angle_gamma   90.00
#
_symmetry.space_group_name_H-M   'P 1'
#
loop_
_entity.id
_entity.type
_entity.pdbx_description
1 polymer ?
#
loop_
_entity_poly.entity_id
_entity_poly.type
_entity_poly.pdbx_seq_one_letter_code
_entity_poly.pdbx_strand_id
1 'polypeptide(L)'
;MPSHCHVSRAAVSALAATLLASAAHAAATVEVRYVEPDNFADIGHSSWDRERTMSALTDHLQKLGRALPDGQTLRLDVTDIDLAGDIRPWGWHETRVLRGQADWPQIKLRYTLTEGERTLRSGEARLSDLAYMQTLIGRDRPGDTLAVEKRMVRRWFAETFTPPVPPTPPTPPTPPHPSAPR
;
A
#
# COMPACT_ATOMS: atom_id res chain seq x y z
N MET A 1 3.99 42.67 78.85
CA MET A 1 3.59 43.16 77.52
C MET A 1 3.89 42.08 76.54
N PRO A 2 2.88 41.39 76.00
CA PRO A 2 3.11 40.24 75.09
C PRO A 2 3.11 40.71 73.65
N SER A 3 4.16 40.28 72.93
CA SER A 3 4.32 40.46 71.47
C SER A 3 3.59 39.39 70.73
N HIS A 4 2.69 39.82 69.87
CA HIS A 4 1.90 38.94 68.99
C HIS A 4 2.75 38.49 67.78
N CYS A 5 2.94 37.20 67.66
CA CYS A 5 3.59 36.55 66.55
C CYS A 5 2.51 36.26 65.48
N HIS A 6 2.51 36.97 64.37
CA HIS A 6 1.63 36.67 63.23
C HIS A 6 2.21 35.52 62.38
N VAL A 7 1.53 34.41 62.38
CA VAL A 7 1.84 33.28 61.52
C VAL A 7 1.14 33.50 60.16
N SER A 8 1.91 33.86 59.14
CA SER A 8 1.42 33.95 57.79
C SER A 8 1.23 32.56 57.20
N ARG A 9 -0.01 32.19 56.88
CA ARG A 9 -0.34 30.98 56.12
C ARG A 9 -0.09 31.24 54.66
N ALA A 10 1.02 30.72 54.14
CA ALA A 10 1.27 30.67 52.71
C ALA A 10 0.39 29.60 52.09
N ALA A 11 -0.57 30.00 51.26
CA ALA A 11 -1.36 29.08 50.44
C ALA A 11 -0.50 28.59 49.27
N VAL A 12 -0.14 27.32 49.28
CA VAL A 12 0.53 26.65 48.16
C VAL A 12 -0.57 26.23 47.17
N SER A 13 -0.77 27.04 46.12
CA SER A 13 -1.63 26.66 44.98
C SER A 13 -0.83 25.70 44.10
N ALA A 14 -1.11 24.40 44.18
CA ALA A 14 -0.60 23.39 43.26
C ALA A 14 -1.36 23.50 41.93
N LEU A 15 -0.73 24.12 40.93
CA LEU A 15 -1.20 24.19 39.56
C LEU A 15 -0.89 22.80 38.89
N ALA A 16 -1.87 21.92 38.86
CA ALA A 16 -1.78 20.66 38.13
C ALA A 16 -1.88 20.98 36.63
N ALA A 17 -0.74 21.09 35.97
CA ALA A 17 -0.67 21.18 34.51
C ALA A 17 -0.93 19.76 33.93
N THR A 18 -2.14 19.48 33.52
CA THR A 18 -2.50 18.31 32.72
C THR A 18 -1.91 18.52 31.32
N LEU A 19 -0.76 17.90 31.06
CA LEU A 19 -0.20 17.71 29.72
C LEU A 19 -1.13 16.78 28.94
N LEU A 20 -2.05 17.33 28.18
CA LEU A 20 -2.74 16.63 27.10
C LEU A 20 -1.69 16.37 26.02
N ALA A 21 -1.06 15.21 26.09
CA ALA A 21 -0.26 14.68 24.99
C ALA A 21 -1.22 14.40 23.82
N SER A 22 -1.37 15.37 22.92
CA SER A 22 -1.99 15.13 21.63
C SER A 22 -1.14 14.10 20.93
N ALA A 23 -1.60 12.83 20.88
CA ALA A 23 -1.03 11.83 20.02
C ALA A 23 -1.21 12.32 18.58
N ALA A 24 -0.20 12.99 18.04
CA ALA A 24 -0.14 13.27 16.63
C ALA A 24 -0.16 11.91 15.91
N HIS A 25 -1.29 11.55 15.33
CA HIS A 25 -1.39 10.36 14.49
C HIS A 25 -0.51 10.63 13.28
N ALA A 26 0.66 10.00 13.25
CA ALA A 26 1.52 10.03 12.07
C ALA A 26 0.78 9.32 10.94
N ALA A 27 0.85 9.90 9.74
CA ALA A 27 0.30 9.24 8.54
C ALA A 27 0.86 7.82 8.41
N ALA A 28 0.08 6.93 7.81
CA ALA A 28 0.52 5.56 7.58
C ALA A 28 1.82 5.52 6.77
N THR A 29 2.71 4.61 7.14
CA THR A 29 4.04 4.46 6.53
C THR A 29 4.14 3.11 5.83
N VAL A 30 4.77 3.07 4.64
CA VAL A 30 5.11 1.83 3.94
C VAL A 30 6.63 1.76 3.77
N GLU A 31 7.21 0.72 4.35
CA GLU A 31 8.62 0.38 4.25
C GLU A 31 8.79 -0.80 3.30
N VAL A 32 9.55 -0.63 2.22
CA VAL A 32 9.79 -1.68 1.23
C VAL A 32 11.26 -2.04 1.24
N ARG A 33 11.55 -3.33 1.40
CA ARG A 33 12.88 -3.90 1.33
C ARG A 33 12.93 -4.98 0.26
N TYR A 34 13.92 -4.94 -0.61
CA TYR A 34 14.22 -5.97 -1.58
C TYR A 34 15.31 -6.88 -1.01
N VAL A 35 15.01 -8.17 -0.88
CA VAL A 35 15.91 -9.15 -0.26
C VAL A 35 16.65 -9.88 -1.36
N GLU A 36 17.96 -9.64 -1.45
CA GLU A 36 18.85 -10.25 -2.46
C GLU A 36 18.37 -10.01 -3.92
N PRO A 37 18.19 -8.76 -4.35
CA PRO A 37 17.58 -8.44 -5.64
C PRO A 37 18.37 -8.96 -6.85
N ASP A 38 19.65 -9.30 -6.68
CA ASP A 38 20.47 -9.92 -7.72
C ASP A 38 20.04 -11.36 -8.04
N ASN A 39 19.29 -12.01 -7.14
CA ASN A 39 18.79 -13.36 -7.28
C ASN A 39 17.34 -13.43 -7.79
N PHE A 40 16.71 -12.28 -8.08
CA PHE A 40 15.34 -12.25 -8.60
C PHE A 40 15.25 -12.85 -10.00
N ALA A 41 14.13 -13.49 -10.32
CA ALA A 41 13.94 -14.21 -11.57
C ALA A 41 14.05 -13.28 -12.80
N ASP A 42 13.35 -12.15 -12.80
CA ASP A 42 13.50 -11.07 -13.78
C ASP A 42 13.08 -9.73 -13.18
N ILE A 43 14.03 -8.82 -13.02
CA ILE A 43 13.79 -7.46 -12.56
C ILE A 43 14.41 -6.40 -13.50
N GLY A 44 14.97 -6.86 -14.60
CA GLY A 44 15.73 -6.05 -15.57
C GLY A 44 17.20 -6.47 -15.68
N HIS A 45 17.80 -6.28 -16.85
CA HIS A 45 19.13 -6.78 -17.16
C HIS A 45 20.26 -5.94 -16.57
N SER A 46 20.12 -4.63 -16.59
CA SER A 46 21.13 -3.71 -16.06
C SER A 46 20.84 -3.32 -14.61
N SER A 47 21.87 -2.88 -13.87
CA SER A 47 21.68 -2.30 -12.54
C SER A 47 20.74 -1.11 -12.56
N TRP A 48 20.80 -0.29 -13.61
CA TRP A 48 19.92 0.85 -13.80
C TRP A 48 18.45 0.44 -13.98
N ASP A 49 18.17 -0.61 -14.79
CA ASP A 49 16.81 -1.12 -14.97
C ASP A 49 16.26 -1.68 -13.67
N ARG A 50 17.08 -2.42 -12.92
CA ARG A 50 16.72 -2.97 -11.61
C ARG A 50 16.36 -1.87 -10.62
N GLU A 51 17.21 -0.86 -10.49
CA GLU A 51 16.96 0.29 -9.60
C GLU A 51 15.69 1.03 -10.00
N ARG A 52 15.47 1.25 -11.29
CA ARG A 52 14.28 1.90 -11.81
C ARG A 52 13.01 1.09 -11.52
N THR A 53 13.07 -0.22 -11.69
CA THR A 53 11.95 -1.13 -11.37
C THR A 53 11.62 -1.10 -9.88
N MET A 54 12.63 -1.25 -9.02
CA MET A 54 12.46 -1.21 -7.57
C MET A 54 11.91 0.14 -7.09
N SER A 55 12.46 1.24 -7.60
CA SER A 55 11.98 2.59 -7.27
C SER A 55 10.52 2.78 -7.69
N ALA A 56 10.14 2.39 -8.90
CA ALA A 56 8.79 2.55 -9.42
C ALA A 56 7.75 1.69 -8.67
N LEU A 57 8.13 0.50 -8.21
CA LEU A 57 7.29 -0.35 -7.37
C LEU A 57 7.18 0.20 -5.95
N THR A 58 8.28 0.69 -5.37
CA THR A 58 8.29 1.34 -4.05
C THR A 58 7.38 2.55 -4.03
N ASP A 59 7.50 3.45 -5.00
CA ASP A 59 6.63 4.63 -5.14
C ASP A 59 5.15 4.23 -5.25
N HIS A 60 4.87 3.16 -5.98
CA HIS A 60 3.52 2.66 -6.13
C HIS A 60 2.95 2.11 -4.82
N LEU A 61 3.72 1.30 -4.10
CA LEU A 61 3.36 0.74 -2.79
C LEU A 61 3.15 1.83 -1.74
N GLN A 62 4.02 2.84 -1.70
CA GLN A 62 3.87 4.00 -0.81
C GLN A 62 2.60 4.81 -1.12
N LYS A 63 2.23 4.95 -2.40
CA LYS A 63 0.96 5.59 -2.80
C LYS A 63 -0.24 4.78 -2.32
N LEU A 64 -0.19 3.46 -2.41
CA LEU A 64 -1.25 2.59 -1.90
C LEU A 64 -1.36 2.67 -0.39
N GLY A 65 -0.23 2.78 0.31
CA GLY A 65 -0.18 2.91 1.77
C GLY A 65 -0.92 4.11 2.33
N ARG A 66 -1.16 5.14 1.53
CA ARG A 66 -1.99 6.29 1.93
C ARG A 66 -3.45 5.93 2.24
N ALA A 67 -3.89 4.74 1.83
CA ALA A 67 -5.22 4.22 2.15
C ALA A 67 -5.27 3.48 3.49
N LEU A 68 -4.12 3.23 4.13
CA LEU A 68 -4.07 2.65 5.47
C LEU A 68 -4.44 3.70 6.52
N PRO A 69 -5.04 3.29 7.64
CA PRO A 69 -5.27 4.17 8.78
C PRO A 69 -3.99 4.82 9.29
N ASP A 70 -4.11 6.04 9.79
CA ASP A 70 -3.02 6.76 10.43
C ASP A 70 -2.43 5.97 11.60
N GLY A 71 -1.12 6.09 11.81
CA GLY A 71 -0.40 5.36 12.87
C GLY A 71 0.00 3.94 12.50
N GLN A 72 -0.42 3.44 11.34
CA GLN A 72 -0.02 2.12 10.87
C GLN A 72 1.29 2.14 10.07
N THR A 73 2.07 1.08 10.23
CA THR A 73 3.29 0.83 9.45
C THR A 73 3.18 -0.52 8.76
N LEU A 74 3.28 -0.50 7.43
CA LEU A 74 3.34 -1.70 6.61
C LEU A 74 4.78 -1.94 6.17
N ARG A 75 5.37 -3.05 6.62
CA ARG A 75 6.68 -3.54 6.18
C ARG A 75 6.50 -4.61 5.12
N LEU A 76 7.23 -4.46 4.02
CA LEU A 76 7.21 -5.38 2.89
C LEU A 76 8.63 -5.84 2.58
N ASP A 77 8.88 -7.15 2.71
CA ASP A 77 10.10 -7.80 2.27
C ASP A 77 9.81 -8.48 0.93
N VAL A 78 10.21 -7.86 -0.17
CA VAL A 78 10.09 -8.46 -1.50
C VAL A 78 11.23 -9.45 -1.69
N THR A 79 10.89 -10.71 -1.94
CA THR A 79 11.84 -11.83 -2.01
C THR A 79 12.05 -12.35 -3.42
N ASP A 80 11.18 -11.97 -4.36
CA ASP A 80 11.33 -12.31 -5.77
C ASP A 80 10.46 -11.40 -6.63
N ILE A 81 10.95 -11.07 -7.82
CA ILE A 81 10.22 -10.39 -8.87
C ILE A 81 10.53 -11.08 -10.18
N ASP A 82 9.46 -11.35 -10.94
CA ASP A 82 9.49 -11.86 -12.30
C ASP A 82 8.53 -10.97 -13.11
N LEU A 83 9.09 -10.09 -13.93
CA LEU A 83 8.31 -9.13 -14.71
C LEU A 83 7.62 -9.81 -15.88
N ALA A 84 6.47 -9.29 -16.31
CA ALA A 84 5.77 -9.78 -17.48
C ALA A 84 6.62 -9.66 -18.75
N GLY A 85 6.64 -10.73 -19.54
CA GLY A 85 7.33 -10.77 -20.85
C GLY A 85 8.83 -10.99 -20.76
N ASP A 86 9.42 -11.19 -21.94
CA ASP A 86 10.86 -11.41 -22.11
C ASP A 86 11.54 -10.20 -22.74
N ILE A 87 12.78 -9.96 -22.36
CA ILE A 87 13.62 -8.97 -23.06
C ILE A 87 14.17 -9.60 -24.35
N ARG A 88 13.94 -8.92 -25.47
CA ARG A 88 14.42 -9.30 -26.78
C ARG A 88 15.33 -8.21 -27.35
N PRO A 89 16.49 -8.59 -27.90
CA PRO A 89 17.30 -7.66 -28.66
C PRO A 89 16.55 -7.26 -29.95
N TRP A 90 16.37 -5.97 -30.15
CA TRP A 90 15.80 -5.42 -31.37
C TRP A 90 16.77 -4.37 -31.95
N GLY A 91 17.64 -4.79 -32.85
CA GLY A 91 18.70 -3.93 -33.37
C GLY A 91 19.66 -3.47 -32.26
N TRP A 92 19.73 -2.15 -32.04
CA TRP A 92 20.57 -1.54 -31.00
C TRP A 92 19.85 -1.32 -29.68
N HIS A 93 18.58 -1.73 -29.57
CA HIS A 93 17.74 -1.55 -28.39
C HIS A 93 17.22 -2.89 -27.89
N GLU A 94 17.07 -2.97 -26.57
CA GLU A 94 16.37 -4.07 -25.92
C GLU A 94 14.90 -3.68 -25.75
N THR A 95 14.01 -4.60 -26.10
CA THR A 95 12.56 -4.38 -25.98
C THR A 95 11.94 -5.53 -25.20
N ARG A 96 11.14 -5.20 -24.20
CA ARG A 96 10.35 -6.21 -23.48
C ARG A 96 9.12 -6.57 -24.31
N VAL A 97 9.00 -7.88 -24.62
CA VAL A 97 7.92 -8.41 -25.44
C VAL A 97 6.99 -9.25 -24.57
N LEU A 98 5.73 -8.88 -24.54
CA LEU A 98 4.67 -9.56 -23.79
C LEU A 98 4.02 -10.59 -24.71
N ARG A 99 3.93 -11.86 -24.28
CA ARG A 99 3.37 -12.96 -25.09
C ARG A 99 2.08 -13.54 -24.52
N GLY A 100 1.85 -13.41 -23.22
CA GLY A 100 0.59 -13.79 -22.59
C GLY A 100 0.39 -15.26 -22.26
N GLN A 101 1.34 -16.13 -22.54
CA GLN A 101 1.13 -17.58 -22.36
C GLN A 101 2.02 -18.23 -21.30
N ALA A 102 3.29 -17.81 -21.20
CA ALA A 102 4.25 -18.42 -20.30
C ALA A 102 5.10 -17.38 -19.54
N ASP A 103 4.80 -16.11 -19.73
CA ASP A 103 5.56 -14.95 -19.30
C ASP A 103 4.74 -14.02 -18.38
N TRP A 104 3.85 -14.60 -17.58
CA TRP A 104 3.02 -13.81 -16.65
C TRP A 104 3.85 -13.30 -15.48
N PRO A 105 3.53 -12.08 -14.98
CA PRO A 105 4.26 -11.49 -13.88
C PRO A 105 4.05 -12.24 -12.57
N GLN A 106 5.10 -12.29 -11.76
CA GLN A 106 5.05 -12.82 -10.40
C GLN A 106 5.82 -11.93 -9.44
N ILE A 107 5.29 -11.77 -8.23
CA ILE A 107 6.00 -11.12 -7.12
C ILE A 107 5.78 -11.96 -5.87
N LYS A 108 6.87 -12.30 -5.17
CA LYS A 108 6.82 -12.95 -3.86
C LYS A 108 7.24 -11.95 -2.80
N LEU A 109 6.48 -11.87 -1.73
CA LEU A 109 6.78 -10.96 -0.64
C LEU A 109 6.29 -11.49 0.72
N ARG A 110 6.91 -11.03 1.77
CA ARG A 110 6.42 -11.12 3.14
C ARG A 110 5.97 -9.75 3.58
N TYR A 111 4.92 -9.70 4.39
CA TYR A 111 4.40 -8.45 4.89
C TYR A 111 4.09 -8.51 6.37
N THR A 112 4.23 -7.37 7.04
CA THR A 112 3.84 -7.16 8.43
C THR A 112 3.23 -5.78 8.57
N LEU A 113 1.96 -5.73 8.99
CA LEU A 113 1.25 -4.50 9.32
C LEU A 113 1.23 -4.34 10.83
N THR A 114 1.70 -3.20 11.32
CA THR A 114 1.73 -2.88 12.76
C THR A 114 1.04 -1.55 13.04
N GLU A 115 0.59 -1.38 14.27
CA GLU A 115 0.13 -0.12 14.84
C GLU A 115 0.85 0.08 16.18
N GLY A 116 1.81 0.99 16.21
CA GLY A 116 2.78 1.06 17.29
C GLY A 116 3.55 -0.27 17.41
N GLU A 117 3.57 -0.87 18.59
CA GLU A 117 4.23 -2.16 18.85
C GLU A 117 3.33 -3.38 18.53
N ARG A 118 2.07 -3.15 18.22
CA ARG A 118 1.10 -4.23 17.98
C ARG A 118 1.11 -4.68 16.53
N THR A 119 1.36 -5.96 16.28
CA THR A 119 1.18 -6.55 14.96
C THR A 119 -0.32 -6.79 14.71
N LEU A 120 -0.85 -6.18 13.67
CA LEU A 120 -2.24 -6.32 13.23
C LEU A 120 -2.41 -7.49 12.26
N ARG A 121 -1.46 -7.64 11.33
CA ARG A 121 -1.48 -8.67 10.31
C ARG A 121 -0.06 -8.97 9.82
N SER A 122 0.23 -10.23 9.53
CA SER A 122 1.46 -10.64 8.87
C SER A 122 1.21 -11.86 8.01
N GLY A 123 2.05 -12.08 7.01
CA GLY A 123 1.94 -13.24 6.14
C GLY A 123 2.92 -13.20 4.98
N GLU A 124 2.81 -14.21 4.13
CA GLU A 124 3.50 -14.30 2.85
C GLU A 124 2.46 -14.21 1.73
N ALA A 125 2.85 -13.60 0.61
CA ALA A 125 2.01 -13.49 -0.56
C ALA A 125 2.82 -13.83 -1.81
N ARG A 126 2.18 -14.58 -2.70
CA ARG A 126 2.65 -14.82 -4.06
C ARG A 126 1.62 -14.24 -5.01
N LEU A 127 1.98 -13.13 -5.62
CA LEU A 127 1.15 -12.43 -6.56
C LEU A 127 1.42 -12.97 -7.96
N SER A 128 0.39 -13.17 -8.76
CA SER A 128 0.53 -13.50 -10.17
C SER A 128 -0.70 -13.04 -10.95
N ASP A 129 -0.54 -12.78 -12.25
CA ASP A 129 -1.64 -12.42 -13.14
C ASP A 129 -1.50 -13.16 -14.47
N LEU A 130 -2.10 -14.35 -14.55
CA LEU A 130 -2.07 -15.18 -15.75
C LEU A 130 -2.88 -14.58 -16.91
N ALA A 131 -3.85 -13.72 -16.58
CA ALA A 131 -4.73 -13.07 -17.55
C ALA A 131 -4.30 -11.63 -17.90
N TYR A 132 -3.06 -11.27 -17.60
CA TYR A 132 -2.57 -9.88 -17.69
C TYR A 132 -2.78 -9.26 -19.09
N MET A 133 -2.64 -10.04 -20.16
CA MET A 133 -2.86 -9.56 -21.53
C MET A 133 -4.31 -9.13 -21.80
N GLN A 134 -5.30 -9.79 -21.18
CA GLN A 134 -6.71 -9.46 -21.36
C GLN A 134 -7.08 -8.11 -20.72
N THR A 135 -6.29 -7.68 -19.75
CA THR A 135 -6.54 -6.46 -18.97
C THR A 135 -5.69 -5.27 -19.43
N LEU A 136 -4.73 -5.48 -20.34
CA LEU A 136 -3.89 -4.41 -20.92
C LEU A 136 -4.67 -3.49 -21.88
N ILE A 137 -5.81 -3.95 -22.40
CA ILE A 137 -6.56 -3.20 -23.41
C ILE A 137 -7.26 -1.99 -22.76
N GLY A 138 -6.73 -0.81 -23.02
CA GLY A 138 -7.43 0.47 -22.90
C GLY A 138 -7.37 1.23 -21.58
N ARG A 139 -6.59 0.81 -20.57
CA ARG A 139 -6.57 1.48 -19.26
C ARG A 139 -5.19 1.90 -18.73
N ASP A 140 -4.12 1.45 -19.34
CA ASP A 140 -2.78 1.74 -18.85
C ASP A 140 -2.21 2.98 -19.53
N ARG A 141 -1.46 3.79 -18.79
CA ARG A 141 -0.81 4.97 -19.32
C ARG A 141 0.20 4.53 -20.39
N PRO A 142 0.17 5.11 -21.60
CA PRO A 142 1.23 4.90 -22.54
C PRO A 142 2.59 5.21 -21.90
N GLY A 143 3.53 4.26 -21.93
CA GLY A 143 4.87 4.42 -21.38
C GLY A 143 5.07 3.94 -19.92
N ASP A 144 4.05 3.43 -19.23
CA ASP A 144 4.25 2.74 -17.94
C ASP A 144 4.62 1.28 -18.18
N THR A 145 5.92 0.99 -18.14
CA THR A 145 6.47 -0.34 -18.39
C THR A 145 6.12 -1.36 -17.28
N LEU A 146 5.60 -0.92 -16.15
CA LEU A 146 5.21 -1.76 -14.99
C LEU A 146 3.70 -1.71 -14.73
N ALA A 147 2.90 -1.38 -15.73
CA ALA A 147 1.46 -1.23 -15.57
C ALA A 147 0.78 -2.51 -15.07
N VAL A 148 1.25 -3.67 -15.54
CA VAL A 148 0.75 -4.99 -15.17
C VAL A 148 1.06 -5.30 -13.70
N GLU A 149 2.31 -5.16 -13.31
CA GLU A 149 2.79 -5.42 -11.96
C GLU A 149 2.13 -4.48 -10.94
N LYS A 150 2.03 -3.18 -11.27
CA LYS A 150 1.35 -2.19 -10.42
C LYS A 150 -0.12 -2.51 -10.24
N ARG A 151 -0.80 -3.01 -11.27
CA ARG A 151 -2.20 -3.44 -11.17
C ARG A 151 -2.35 -4.67 -10.29
N MET A 152 -1.47 -5.65 -10.45
CA MET A 152 -1.43 -6.87 -9.64
C MET A 152 -1.21 -6.54 -8.16
N VAL A 153 -0.23 -5.70 -7.85
CA VAL A 153 0.07 -5.22 -6.50
C VAL A 153 -1.11 -4.46 -5.90
N ARG A 154 -1.74 -3.57 -6.66
CA ARG A 154 -2.92 -2.81 -6.21
C ARG A 154 -4.10 -3.73 -5.85
N ARG A 155 -4.37 -4.76 -6.67
CA ARG A 155 -5.42 -5.74 -6.38
C ARG A 155 -5.13 -6.47 -5.07
N TRP A 156 -3.94 -7.03 -4.93
CA TRP A 156 -3.52 -7.68 -3.69
C TRP A 156 -3.63 -6.77 -2.47
N PHE A 157 -3.17 -5.53 -2.60
CA PHE A 157 -3.21 -4.55 -1.51
C PHE A 157 -4.66 -4.29 -1.06
N ALA A 158 -5.57 -4.08 -2.00
CA ALA A 158 -6.97 -3.86 -1.71
C ALA A 158 -7.62 -5.09 -1.05
N GLU A 159 -7.36 -6.30 -1.56
CA GLU A 159 -7.88 -7.55 -1.00
C GLU A 159 -7.34 -7.83 0.41
N THR A 160 -6.10 -7.41 0.68
CA THR A 160 -5.41 -7.73 1.93
C THR A 160 -5.69 -6.71 3.02
N PHE A 161 -5.73 -5.41 2.70
CA PHE A 161 -5.72 -4.34 3.70
C PHE A 161 -6.98 -3.47 3.69
N THR A 162 -7.82 -3.53 2.65
CA THR A 162 -9.09 -2.79 2.67
C THR A 162 -10.16 -3.63 3.36
N PRO A 163 -10.89 -3.08 4.35
CA PRO A 163 -12.03 -3.77 4.94
C PRO A 163 -13.04 -4.14 3.85
N PRO A 164 -13.69 -5.31 3.92
CA PRO A 164 -14.76 -5.63 2.99
C PRO A 164 -15.85 -4.55 3.06
N VAL A 165 -16.21 -4.00 1.91
CA VAL A 165 -17.34 -3.06 1.81
C VAL A 165 -18.58 -3.81 2.30
N PRO A 166 -19.30 -3.31 3.33
CA PRO A 166 -20.54 -3.95 3.75
C PRO A 166 -21.51 -4.02 2.56
N PRO A 167 -22.26 -5.11 2.42
CA PRO A 167 -23.21 -5.25 1.31
C PRO A 167 -24.17 -4.05 1.31
N THR A 168 -24.29 -3.40 0.16
CA THR A 168 -25.26 -2.31 -0.03
C THR A 168 -26.64 -2.86 0.30
N PRO A 169 -27.41 -2.24 1.19
CA PRO A 169 -28.76 -2.69 1.46
C PRO A 169 -29.54 -2.71 0.13
N PRO A 170 -30.43 -3.70 -0.07
CA PRO A 170 -31.21 -3.79 -1.29
C PRO A 170 -31.99 -2.49 -1.51
N THR A 171 -31.85 -1.93 -2.71
CA THR A 171 -32.60 -0.75 -3.11
C THR A 171 -34.09 -1.03 -2.91
N PRO A 172 -34.85 -0.21 -2.18
CA PRO A 172 -36.27 -0.41 -2.02
C PRO A 172 -36.93 -0.44 -3.41
N PRO A 173 -37.93 -1.30 -3.61
CA PRO A 173 -38.64 -1.40 -4.89
C PRO A 173 -39.20 -0.03 -5.29
N THR A 174 -38.92 0.38 -6.51
CA THR A 174 -39.44 1.62 -7.08
C THR A 174 -40.98 1.54 -7.04
N PRO A 175 -41.66 2.56 -6.46
CA PRO A 175 -43.11 2.55 -6.45
C PRO A 175 -43.66 2.53 -7.90
N PRO A 176 -44.78 1.82 -8.15
CA PRO A 176 -45.37 1.74 -9.48
C PRO A 176 -45.76 3.14 -9.98
N HIS A 177 -45.34 3.44 -11.21
CA HIS A 177 -45.71 4.68 -11.88
C HIS A 177 -47.23 4.79 -11.94
N PRO A 178 -47.86 5.92 -11.56
CA PRO A 178 -49.29 6.12 -11.74
C PRO A 178 -49.61 6.08 -13.24
N SER A 179 -50.51 5.16 -13.63
CA SER A 179 -51.00 5.07 -15.00
C SER A 179 -51.70 6.38 -15.36
N ALA A 180 -51.30 7.00 -16.45
CA ALA A 180 -51.95 8.18 -16.97
C ALA A 180 -53.42 7.84 -17.36
N PRO A 181 -54.43 8.68 -17.04
CA PRO A 181 -55.81 8.47 -17.46
C PRO A 181 -55.90 8.66 -18.98
N ARG A 182 -56.71 7.78 -19.62
CA ARG A 182 -57.10 7.88 -21.05
C ARG A 182 -58.05 9.04 -21.29
#